data_419972aedee13b3b40061d842a7dda32
#
_entry.id   419972aedee13b3b40061d842a7dda32
#
_cell.length_a   1.000
_cell.length_b   1.000
_cell.length_c   1.000
_cell.angle_alpha   90.00
_cell.angle_beta   90.00
_cell.angle_gamma   90.00
#
_symmetry.space_group_name_H-M   'P 1'
#
loop_
_entity.id
_entity.type
_entity.pdbx_description
1 polymer ?
#
loop_
_entity_poly.entity_id
_entity_poly.type
_entity_poly.pdbx_seq_one_letter_code
_entity_poly.pdbx_strand_id
1 'polypeptide(L)'
;YGSLMRAAVASKGVDVSHLKTAPGATAVSHVEIANGNRVFGDYEEGVMAGFRLTPEDIDFLCSHDLVVTGLWGMIAGDLPALRARGVPVAFDFADKRTDPTLDLAIPYVDYAFFSYDGADSETLRTFLRSMQARGPKVAVATRGEAGSMAYDGSQFYEYGIVPCRVVDTMGAGDSYIAGFLFGLLRGKSIPDCMALGAQSSSVTLQYSGAW
;
A
#
# COMPACT_ATOMS: atom_id res chain seq x y z
N TYR A 1 15.68 -14.71 8.63
CA TYR A 1 14.47 -14.51 7.78
C TYR A 1 14.80 -13.86 6.43
N GLY A 2 15.82 -12.98 6.31
CA GLY A 2 16.12 -12.25 5.07
C GLY A 2 16.36 -13.13 3.84
N SER A 3 17.14 -14.21 3.96
CA SER A 3 17.37 -15.15 2.85
C SER A 3 16.11 -15.93 2.46
N LEU A 4 15.26 -16.27 3.44
CA LEU A 4 13.96 -16.90 3.19
C LEU A 4 13.04 -15.95 2.41
N MET A 5 12.93 -14.69 2.83
CA MET A 5 12.15 -13.67 2.12
C MET A 5 12.62 -13.48 0.68
N ARG A 6 13.94 -13.33 0.48
CA ARG A 6 14.53 -13.20 -0.86
C ARG A 6 14.15 -14.38 -1.75
N ALA A 7 14.31 -15.60 -1.26
CA ALA A 7 13.98 -16.81 -2.02
C ALA A 7 12.49 -16.89 -2.35
N ALA A 8 11.62 -16.57 -1.39
CA ALA A 8 10.17 -16.59 -1.58
C ALA A 8 9.70 -15.55 -2.61
N VAL A 9 10.18 -14.32 -2.54
CA VAL A 9 9.85 -13.26 -3.50
C VAL A 9 10.38 -13.61 -4.90
N ALA A 10 11.64 -14.09 -5.01
CA ALA A 10 12.20 -14.53 -6.28
C ALA A 10 11.43 -15.70 -6.91
N SER A 11 10.92 -16.63 -6.10
CA SER A 11 10.12 -17.77 -6.59
C SER A 11 8.80 -17.37 -7.25
N LYS A 12 8.33 -16.14 -7.01
CA LYS A 12 7.16 -15.54 -7.66
C LYS A 12 7.50 -14.81 -8.98
N GLY A 13 8.76 -14.86 -9.42
CA GLY A 13 9.22 -14.18 -10.64
C GLY A 13 9.50 -12.68 -10.45
N VAL A 14 9.56 -12.21 -9.20
CA VAL A 14 9.91 -10.81 -8.90
C VAL A 14 11.42 -10.63 -8.99
N ASP A 15 11.86 -9.57 -9.63
CA ASP A 15 13.28 -9.18 -9.66
C ASP A 15 13.73 -8.73 -8.27
N VAL A 16 14.69 -9.43 -7.70
CA VAL A 16 15.27 -9.16 -6.38
C VAL A 16 16.70 -8.61 -6.47
N SER A 17 17.14 -8.14 -7.65
CA SER A 17 18.51 -7.65 -7.86
C SER A 17 18.83 -6.45 -6.96
N HIS A 18 17.85 -5.59 -6.71
CA HIS A 18 17.96 -4.43 -5.82
C HIS A 18 17.47 -4.68 -4.38
N LEU A 19 17.13 -5.91 -4.03
CA LEU A 19 16.82 -6.26 -2.64
C LEU A 19 18.12 -6.28 -1.80
N LYS A 20 18.34 -5.24 -1.03
CA LYS A 20 19.54 -5.05 -0.21
C LYS A 20 19.60 -6.06 0.94
N THR A 21 20.81 -6.45 1.28
CA THR A 21 21.11 -7.29 2.44
C THR A 21 22.12 -6.57 3.32
N ALA A 22 21.83 -6.47 4.61
CA ALA A 22 22.72 -5.89 5.61
C ALA A 22 22.94 -6.86 6.79
N PRO A 23 24.09 -6.81 7.46
CA PRO A 23 24.30 -7.56 8.70
C PRO A 23 23.35 -7.10 9.79
N GLY A 24 22.64 -8.03 10.43
CA GLY A 24 21.70 -7.75 11.52
C GLY A 24 20.37 -8.49 11.40
N ALA A 25 19.44 -8.16 12.29
CA ALA A 25 18.11 -8.75 12.30
C ALA A 25 17.24 -8.18 11.16
N THR A 26 16.44 -9.04 10.55
CA THR A 26 15.36 -8.61 9.64
C THR A 26 14.25 -7.94 10.46
N ALA A 27 13.58 -6.94 9.90
CA ALA A 27 12.42 -6.33 10.54
C ALA A 27 11.34 -7.38 10.86
N VAL A 28 10.72 -7.27 12.03
CA VAL A 28 9.70 -8.20 12.52
C VAL A 28 8.54 -7.41 13.13
N SER A 29 7.32 -7.77 12.74
CA SER A 29 6.10 -7.35 13.44
C SER A 29 5.53 -8.52 14.21
N HIS A 30 5.28 -8.33 15.50
CA HIS A 30 4.59 -9.29 16.34
C HIS A 30 3.07 -9.09 16.20
N VAL A 31 2.34 -10.14 15.92
CA VAL A 31 0.88 -10.10 15.77
C VAL A 31 0.26 -11.17 16.63
N GLU A 32 -0.65 -10.78 17.50
CA GLU A 32 -1.47 -11.68 18.30
C GLU A 32 -2.90 -11.75 17.76
N ILE A 33 -3.56 -12.87 17.99
CA ILE A 33 -4.99 -13.00 17.71
C ILE A 33 -5.75 -12.93 19.03
N ALA A 34 -6.47 -11.84 19.25
CA ALA A 34 -7.34 -11.64 20.40
C ALA A 34 -8.80 -11.55 19.96
N ASN A 35 -9.64 -12.44 20.48
CA ASN A 35 -11.08 -12.49 20.14
C ASN A 35 -11.38 -12.56 18.63
N GLY A 36 -10.53 -13.27 17.87
CA GLY A 36 -10.65 -13.40 16.42
C GLY A 36 -10.13 -12.19 15.62
N ASN A 37 -9.66 -11.15 16.29
CA ASN A 37 -9.07 -9.97 15.66
C ASN A 37 -7.55 -9.98 15.81
N ARG A 38 -6.86 -9.38 14.85
CA ARG A 38 -5.42 -9.18 14.92
C ARG A 38 -5.11 -7.94 15.75
N VAL A 39 -4.21 -8.12 16.70
CA VAL A 39 -3.63 -7.04 17.50
C VAL A 39 -2.14 -6.97 17.15
N PHE A 40 -1.73 -5.85 16.56
CA PHE A 40 -0.33 -5.58 16.27
C PHE A 40 0.34 -5.19 17.59
N GLY A 41 1.37 -5.96 17.96
CA GLY A 41 2.24 -5.69 19.10
C GLY A 41 3.50 -4.92 18.69
N ASP A 42 4.63 -5.31 19.28
CA ASP A 42 5.90 -4.65 19.06
C ASP A 42 6.36 -4.83 17.61
N TYR A 43 6.95 -3.75 17.09
CA TYR A 43 7.62 -3.73 15.79
C TYR A 43 9.12 -3.51 16.00
N GLU A 44 9.91 -4.45 15.53
CA GLU A 44 11.36 -4.36 15.52
C GLU A 44 11.84 -3.99 14.11
N GLU A 45 12.39 -2.79 13.96
CA GLU A 45 12.84 -2.30 12.64
C GLU A 45 14.02 -3.09 12.08
N GLY A 46 14.86 -3.66 12.94
CA GLY A 46 16.07 -4.36 12.54
C GLY A 46 16.93 -3.50 11.62
N VAL A 47 17.47 -4.11 10.56
CA VAL A 47 18.31 -3.40 9.57
C VAL A 47 17.55 -2.37 8.74
N MET A 48 16.21 -2.38 8.75
CA MET A 48 15.39 -1.37 8.04
C MET A 48 15.60 0.03 8.59
N ALA A 49 15.91 0.20 9.87
CA ALA A 49 16.19 1.51 10.47
C ALA A 49 17.29 2.30 9.73
N GLY A 50 18.26 1.59 9.18
CA GLY A 50 19.36 2.14 8.40
C GLY A 50 19.12 2.22 6.88
N PHE A 51 17.93 1.83 6.40
CA PHE A 51 17.66 1.80 4.96
C PHE A 51 17.65 3.21 4.37
N ARG A 52 18.34 3.39 3.25
CA ARG A 52 18.35 4.63 2.45
C ARG A 52 18.48 4.24 0.98
N LEU A 53 17.83 4.99 0.11
CA LEU A 53 18.02 4.86 -1.33
C LEU A 53 19.38 5.47 -1.73
N THR A 54 20.08 4.79 -2.62
CA THR A 54 21.24 5.35 -3.32
C THR A 54 20.78 5.97 -4.64
N PRO A 55 21.62 6.77 -5.33
CA PRO A 55 21.31 7.25 -6.66
C PRO A 55 20.98 6.13 -7.64
N GLU A 56 21.67 5.01 -7.57
CA GLU A 56 21.43 3.82 -8.40
C GLU A 56 20.07 3.17 -8.09
N ASP A 57 19.63 3.15 -6.83
CA ASP A 57 18.29 2.69 -6.47
C ASP A 57 17.21 3.62 -7.05
N ILE A 58 17.44 4.93 -7.01
CA ILE A 58 16.51 5.91 -7.61
C ILE A 58 16.43 5.71 -9.13
N ASP A 59 17.57 5.50 -9.80
CA ASP A 59 17.61 5.22 -11.24
C ASP A 59 16.85 3.93 -11.56
N PHE A 60 17.05 2.87 -10.77
CA PHE A 60 16.32 1.62 -10.91
C PHE A 60 14.82 1.81 -10.72
N LEU A 61 14.38 2.47 -9.64
CA LEU A 61 12.96 2.74 -9.39
C LEU A 61 12.33 3.56 -10.54
N CYS A 62 13.05 4.57 -11.03
CA CYS A 62 12.57 5.41 -12.14
C CYS A 62 12.56 4.71 -13.50
N SER A 63 13.12 3.52 -13.64
CA SER A 63 13.02 2.69 -14.86
C SER A 63 11.72 1.90 -14.96
N HIS A 64 10.86 1.97 -13.93
CA HIS A 64 9.59 1.25 -13.84
C HIS A 64 8.41 2.17 -14.19
N ASP A 65 7.28 1.57 -14.54
CA ASP A 65 6.04 2.30 -14.85
C ASP A 65 5.39 2.94 -13.62
N LEU A 66 5.68 2.41 -12.42
CA LEU A 66 5.10 2.84 -11.15
C LEU A 66 5.98 2.36 -9.98
N VAL A 67 6.18 3.22 -8.98
CA VAL A 67 6.78 2.87 -7.69
C VAL A 67 5.68 2.69 -6.66
N VAL A 68 5.71 1.58 -5.92
CA VAL A 68 4.77 1.31 -4.82
C VAL A 68 5.56 1.30 -3.52
N THR A 69 5.12 2.06 -2.53
CA THR A 69 5.73 2.13 -1.20
C THR A 69 4.68 2.45 -0.14
N GLY A 70 5.07 2.58 1.10
CA GLY A 70 4.21 2.93 2.22
C GLY A 70 5.01 3.43 3.42
N LEU A 71 4.34 3.62 4.54
CA LEU A 71 4.92 4.17 5.76
C LEU A 71 6.18 3.43 6.21
N TRP A 72 6.18 2.09 6.12
CA TRP A 72 7.30 1.23 6.53
C TRP A 72 8.36 1.04 5.44
N GLY A 73 8.19 1.66 4.28
CA GLY A 73 9.19 1.64 3.21
C GLY A 73 10.41 2.54 3.47
N MET A 74 10.35 3.41 4.46
CA MET A 74 11.42 4.31 4.92
C MET A 74 11.96 5.29 3.86
N ILE A 75 11.24 5.49 2.74
CA ILE A 75 11.68 6.32 1.60
C ILE A 75 10.85 7.60 1.41
N ALA A 76 10.04 8.00 2.38
CA ALA A 76 9.21 9.19 2.26
C ALA A 76 10.02 10.46 1.97
N GLY A 77 11.25 10.56 2.51
CA GLY A 77 12.18 11.66 2.24
C GLY A 77 12.77 11.65 0.82
N ASP A 78 12.73 10.54 0.11
CA ASP A 78 13.25 10.39 -1.26
C ASP A 78 12.17 10.64 -2.34
N LEU A 79 10.90 10.73 -1.96
CA LEU A 79 9.80 10.95 -2.90
C LEU A 79 9.95 12.21 -3.77
N PRO A 80 10.49 13.35 -3.28
CA PRO A 80 10.78 14.50 -4.13
C PRO A 80 11.70 14.15 -5.31
N ALA A 81 12.70 13.30 -5.10
CA ALA A 81 13.62 12.87 -6.15
C ALA A 81 12.92 11.98 -7.20
N LEU A 82 12.07 11.06 -6.77
CA LEU A 82 11.26 10.24 -7.66
C LEU A 82 10.29 11.11 -8.48
N ARG A 83 9.62 12.05 -7.83
CA ARG A 83 8.72 13.00 -8.48
C ARG A 83 9.43 13.85 -9.54
N ALA A 84 10.64 14.35 -9.25
CA ALA A 84 11.44 15.13 -10.18
C ALA A 84 11.85 14.33 -11.43
N ARG A 85 11.97 13.00 -11.31
CA ARG A 85 12.26 12.07 -12.42
C ARG A 85 11.00 11.64 -13.18
N GLY A 86 9.80 12.00 -12.70
CA GLY A 86 8.52 11.78 -13.37
C GLY A 86 7.95 10.37 -13.25
N VAL A 87 8.51 9.50 -12.43
CA VAL A 87 7.91 8.18 -12.17
C VAL A 87 6.69 8.34 -11.24
N PRO A 88 5.54 7.76 -11.59
CA PRO A 88 4.37 7.78 -10.70
C PRO A 88 4.63 7.01 -9.40
N VAL A 89 4.06 7.50 -8.30
CA VAL A 89 4.17 6.87 -6.97
C VAL A 89 2.81 6.52 -6.43
N ALA A 90 2.63 5.28 -6.01
CA ALA A 90 1.53 4.82 -5.16
C ALA A 90 2.04 4.65 -3.73
N PHE A 91 1.29 5.18 -2.75
CA PHE A 91 1.69 5.15 -1.35
C PHE A 91 0.57 4.63 -0.46
N ASP A 92 0.89 3.63 0.36
CA ASP A 92 -0.01 3.12 1.39
C ASP A 92 0.24 3.83 2.73
N PHE A 93 -0.75 4.62 3.16
CA PHE A 93 -0.77 5.32 4.45
C PHE A 93 -1.42 4.49 5.56
N ALA A 94 -1.89 3.28 5.24
CA ALA A 94 -2.60 2.40 6.15
C ALA A 94 -3.70 3.15 6.93
N ASP A 95 -3.84 2.90 8.22
CA ASP A 95 -4.76 3.59 9.13
C ASP A 95 -4.14 4.84 9.81
N LYS A 96 -2.92 5.21 9.47
CA LYS A 96 -2.09 6.22 10.15
C LYS A 96 -2.35 7.64 9.63
N ARG A 97 -3.58 8.11 9.72
CA ARG A 97 -4.03 9.41 9.18
C ARG A 97 -3.40 10.64 9.85
N THR A 98 -2.78 10.47 11.01
CA THR A 98 -2.11 11.53 11.79
C THR A 98 -0.59 11.32 11.87
N ASP A 99 -0.04 10.35 11.16
CA ASP A 99 1.40 10.13 11.13
C ASP A 99 2.10 11.30 10.42
N PRO A 100 3.18 11.86 10.97
CA PRO A 100 3.93 12.95 10.33
C PRO A 100 4.42 12.63 8.92
N THR A 101 4.66 11.36 8.61
CA THR A 101 5.06 10.90 7.28
C THR A 101 4.02 11.21 6.22
N LEU A 102 2.73 11.30 6.59
CA LEU A 102 1.67 11.70 5.68
C LEU A 102 1.93 13.10 5.10
N ASP A 103 2.23 14.07 5.93
CA ASP A 103 2.49 15.44 5.50
C ASP A 103 3.75 15.54 4.62
N LEU A 104 4.75 14.70 4.90
CA LEU A 104 5.98 14.63 4.14
C LEU A 104 5.78 13.98 2.76
N ALA A 105 4.97 12.93 2.67
CA ALA A 105 4.84 12.09 1.49
C ALA A 105 3.75 12.56 0.51
N ILE A 106 2.58 12.97 1.02
CA ILE A 106 1.37 13.18 0.21
C ILE A 106 1.55 14.14 -0.98
N PRO A 107 2.38 15.23 -0.93
CA PRO A 107 2.57 16.12 -2.07
C PRO A 107 3.27 15.47 -3.28
N TYR A 108 3.92 14.33 -3.06
CA TYR A 108 4.75 13.64 -4.06
C TYR A 108 4.15 12.33 -4.55
N VAL A 109 2.93 12.02 -4.12
CA VAL A 109 2.23 10.77 -4.42
C VAL A 109 1.19 10.99 -5.51
N ASP A 110 1.08 10.06 -6.46
CA ASP A 110 0.03 10.08 -7.50
C ASP A 110 -1.22 9.29 -7.08
N TYR A 111 -1.05 8.21 -6.34
CA TYR A 111 -2.13 7.32 -5.87
C TYR A 111 -1.97 7.07 -4.37
N ALA A 112 -2.86 7.64 -3.58
CA ALA A 112 -2.82 7.52 -2.12
C ALA A 112 -3.84 6.48 -1.64
N PHE A 113 -3.40 5.52 -0.85
CA PHE A 113 -4.24 4.49 -0.27
C PHE A 113 -4.31 4.64 1.25
N PHE A 114 -5.50 4.41 1.79
CA PHE A 114 -5.80 4.51 3.21
C PHE A 114 -6.65 3.33 3.66
N SER A 115 -6.52 2.93 4.91
CA SER A 115 -7.48 2.06 5.59
C SER A 115 -8.41 2.90 6.47
N TYR A 116 -9.70 2.67 6.37
CA TYR A 116 -10.71 3.44 7.08
C TYR A 116 -11.74 2.53 7.74
N ASP A 117 -11.82 2.59 9.05
CA ASP A 117 -12.72 1.78 9.89
C ASP A 117 -13.99 2.51 10.34
N GLY A 118 -14.11 3.80 9.97
CA GLY A 118 -15.27 4.62 10.32
C GLY A 118 -16.53 4.29 9.51
N ALA A 119 -17.69 4.37 10.16
CA ALA A 119 -18.99 4.15 9.53
C ALA A 119 -19.49 5.37 8.74
N ASP A 120 -19.02 6.58 9.05
CA ASP A 120 -19.51 7.81 8.45
C ASP A 120 -18.88 8.07 7.08
N SER A 121 -19.72 7.90 6.04
CA SER A 121 -19.32 8.10 4.65
C SER A 121 -19.02 9.57 4.31
N GLU A 122 -19.66 10.54 4.97
CA GLU A 122 -19.43 11.97 4.66
C GLU A 122 -18.11 12.45 5.26
N THR A 123 -17.77 11.99 6.46
CA THR A 123 -16.42 12.23 7.03
C THR A 123 -15.33 11.65 6.12
N LEU A 124 -15.54 10.45 5.59
CA LEU A 124 -14.60 9.84 4.65
C LEU A 124 -14.49 10.64 3.34
N ARG A 125 -15.61 11.09 2.77
CA ARG A 125 -15.61 11.92 1.57
C ARG A 125 -14.82 13.21 1.78
N THR A 126 -15.03 13.87 2.92
CA THR A 126 -14.28 15.07 3.30
C THR A 126 -12.79 14.78 3.43
N PHE A 127 -12.44 13.67 4.05
CA PHE A 127 -11.05 13.23 4.18
C PHE A 127 -10.42 12.97 2.80
N LEU A 128 -11.04 12.18 1.94
CA LEU A 128 -10.48 11.87 0.60
C LEU A 128 -10.33 13.12 -0.27
N ARG A 129 -11.29 14.07 -0.23
CA ARG A 129 -11.12 15.38 -0.90
C ARG A 129 -9.89 16.13 -0.39
N SER A 130 -9.72 16.17 0.94
CA SER A 130 -8.60 16.88 1.54
C SER A 130 -7.24 16.24 1.19
N MET A 131 -7.17 14.92 1.10
CA MET A 131 -5.96 14.20 0.71
C MET A 131 -5.64 14.41 -0.77
N GLN A 132 -6.65 14.29 -1.63
CA GLN A 132 -6.48 14.49 -3.08
C GLN A 132 -6.03 15.93 -3.40
N ALA A 133 -6.58 16.94 -2.73
CA ALA A 133 -6.19 18.34 -2.92
C ALA A 133 -4.72 18.63 -2.56
N ARG A 134 -4.05 17.73 -1.85
CA ARG A 134 -2.66 17.87 -1.42
C ARG A 134 -1.63 17.27 -2.39
N GLY A 135 -2.05 16.56 -3.45
CA GLY A 135 -1.11 16.03 -4.44
C GLY A 135 -1.61 14.87 -5.27
N PRO A 136 -2.24 13.84 -4.70
CA PRO A 136 -2.64 12.66 -5.43
C PRO A 136 -3.63 12.94 -6.57
N LYS A 137 -3.50 12.20 -7.66
CA LYS A 137 -4.52 12.13 -8.72
C LYS A 137 -5.76 11.40 -8.23
N VAL A 138 -5.55 10.35 -7.42
CA VAL A 138 -6.63 9.55 -6.84
C VAL A 138 -6.31 9.25 -5.38
N ALA A 139 -7.26 9.48 -4.49
CA ALA A 139 -7.23 9.04 -3.10
C ALA A 139 -8.24 7.91 -2.90
N VAL A 140 -7.81 6.79 -2.34
CA VAL A 140 -8.59 5.57 -2.17
C VAL A 140 -8.61 5.16 -0.70
N ALA A 141 -9.77 4.76 -0.19
CA ALA A 141 -9.90 4.16 1.13
C ALA A 141 -10.54 2.77 1.04
N THR A 142 -9.90 1.78 1.62
CA THR A 142 -10.51 0.46 1.90
C THR A 142 -11.23 0.53 3.23
N ARG A 143 -12.40 -0.14 3.33
CA ARG A 143 -13.35 -0.05 4.46
C ARG A 143 -13.74 -1.43 5.00
N GLY A 144 -12.84 -2.41 4.88
CA GLY A 144 -13.13 -3.79 5.24
C GLY A 144 -14.39 -4.31 4.55
N GLU A 145 -15.36 -4.80 5.33
CA GLU A 145 -16.63 -5.35 4.80
C GLU A 145 -17.50 -4.31 4.08
N ALA A 146 -17.29 -3.01 4.31
CA ALA A 146 -17.99 -1.94 3.62
C ALA A 146 -17.40 -1.63 2.23
N GLY A 147 -16.41 -2.40 1.77
CA GLY A 147 -15.80 -2.25 0.45
C GLY A 147 -14.76 -1.13 0.39
N SER A 148 -14.88 -0.27 -0.59
CA SER A 148 -13.91 0.81 -0.82
C SER A 148 -14.56 2.06 -1.40
N MET A 149 -13.88 3.19 -1.24
CA MET A 149 -14.26 4.48 -1.82
C MET A 149 -13.03 5.13 -2.44
N ALA A 150 -13.18 5.74 -3.61
CA ALA A 150 -12.14 6.49 -4.28
C ALA A 150 -12.63 7.89 -4.66
N TYR A 151 -11.72 8.85 -4.73
CA TYR A 151 -11.96 10.20 -5.22
C TYR A 151 -10.86 10.61 -6.19
N ASP A 152 -11.23 11.04 -7.40
CA ASP A 152 -10.29 11.40 -8.48
C ASP A 152 -10.12 12.91 -8.70
N GLY A 153 -10.62 13.72 -7.76
CA GLY A 153 -10.62 15.18 -7.87
C GLY A 153 -11.91 15.74 -8.48
N SER A 154 -12.73 14.92 -9.13
CA SER A 154 -14.00 15.32 -9.74
C SER A 154 -15.20 14.60 -9.14
N GLN A 155 -15.12 13.29 -8.94
CA GLN A 155 -16.23 12.49 -8.44
C GLN A 155 -15.77 11.36 -7.52
N PHE A 156 -16.71 10.86 -6.73
CA PHE A 156 -16.54 9.70 -5.88
C PHE A 156 -16.99 8.43 -6.60
N TYR A 157 -16.26 7.37 -6.33
CA TYR A 157 -16.59 6.01 -6.72
C TYR A 157 -16.70 5.15 -5.47
N GLU A 158 -17.66 4.26 -5.44
CA GLU A 158 -17.82 3.27 -4.39
C GLU A 158 -17.89 1.88 -5.00
N TYR A 159 -17.23 0.93 -4.35
CA TYR A 159 -17.28 -0.47 -4.75
C TYR A 159 -17.42 -1.33 -3.49
N GLY A 160 -18.28 -2.34 -3.57
CA GLY A 160 -18.51 -3.28 -2.49
C GLY A 160 -17.37 -4.30 -2.34
N ILE A 161 -17.70 -5.42 -1.73
CA ILE A 161 -16.79 -6.56 -1.58
C ILE A 161 -17.09 -7.64 -2.61
N VAL A 162 -16.10 -8.50 -2.86
CA VAL A 162 -16.33 -9.81 -3.51
C VAL A 162 -16.54 -10.82 -2.37
N PRO A 163 -17.71 -11.44 -2.25
CA PRO A 163 -17.98 -12.39 -1.17
C PRO A 163 -17.02 -13.57 -1.19
N CYS A 164 -16.45 -13.90 -0.06
CA CYS A 164 -15.53 -15.03 0.10
C CYS A 164 -15.59 -15.57 1.53
N ARG A 165 -15.02 -16.77 1.74
CA ARG A 165 -14.80 -17.29 3.10
C ARG A 165 -13.54 -16.64 3.67
N VAL A 166 -13.70 -15.79 4.67
CA VAL A 166 -12.56 -15.17 5.35
C VAL A 166 -11.90 -16.18 6.29
N VAL A 167 -10.62 -16.46 6.07
CA VAL A 167 -9.73 -17.26 6.92
C VAL A 167 -8.77 -16.33 7.66
N ASP A 168 -8.21 -15.35 6.96
CA ASP A 168 -7.22 -14.43 7.48
C ASP A 168 -7.31 -13.09 6.73
N THR A 169 -7.16 -11.97 7.45
CA THR A 169 -7.21 -10.63 6.87
C THR A 169 -5.84 -10.03 6.56
N MET A 170 -4.73 -10.76 6.86
CA MET A 170 -3.37 -10.29 6.57
C MET A 170 -3.15 -10.14 5.06
N GLY A 171 -2.60 -8.98 4.65
CA GLY A 171 -2.29 -8.71 3.26
C GLY A 171 -3.50 -8.38 2.37
N ALA A 172 -4.73 -8.33 2.91
CA ALA A 172 -5.91 -7.99 2.12
C ALA A 172 -5.82 -6.56 1.53
N GLY A 173 -5.30 -5.60 2.31
CA GLY A 173 -5.03 -4.23 1.86
C GLY A 173 -3.99 -4.19 0.75
N ASP A 174 -2.85 -4.86 0.94
CA ASP A 174 -1.78 -4.95 -0.06
C ASP A 174 -2.29 -5.58 -1.36
N SER A 175 -3.09 -6.63 -1.25
CA SER A 175 -3.71 -7.30 -2.40
C SER A 175 -4.72 -6.41 -3.13
N TYR A 176 -5.49 -5.60 -2.37
CA TYR A 176 -6.37 -4.60 -2.97
C TYR A 176 -5.57 -3.59 -3.77
N ILE A 177 -4.51 -3.03 -3.18
CA ILE A 177 -3.63 -2.06 -3.83
C ILE A 177 -3.02 -2.68 -5.10
N ALA A 178 -2.51 -3.90 -5.02
CA ALA A 178 -1.93 -4.60 -6.16
C ALA A 178 -2.95 -4.79 -7.31
N GLY A 179 -4.16 -5.24 -7.01
CA GLY A 179 -5.23 -5.41 -8.01
C GLY A 179 -5.68 -4.08 -8.63
N PHE A 180 -5.82 -3.04 -7.81
CA PHE A 180 -6.15 -1.69 -8.26
C PHE A 180 -5.09 -1.14 -9.23
N LEU A 181 -3.82 -1.19 -8.83
CA LEU A 181 -2.70 -0.68 -9.62
C LEU A 181 -2.48 -1.50 -10.89
N PHE A 182 -2.71 -2.81 -10.86
CA PHE A 182 -2.71 -3.64 -12.07
C PHE A 182 -3.73 -3.14 -13.10
N GLY A 183 -4.95 -2.83 -12.67
CA GLY A 183 -5.97 -2.24 -13.54
C GLY A 183 -5.55 -0.89 -14.09
N LEU A 184 -5.00 -0.04 -13.24
CA LEU A 184 -4.52 1.28 -13.60
C LEU A 184 -3.45 1.25 -14.69
N LEU A 185 -2.43 0.40 -14.54
CA LEU A 185 -1.36 0.21 -15.54
C LEU A 185 -1.87 -0.35 -16.87
N ARG A 186 -3.07 -0.93 -16.88
CA ARG A 186 -3.78 -1.41 -18.09
C ARG A 186 -4.77 -0.38 -18.65
N GLY A 187 -4.77 0.86 -18.13
CA GLY A 187 -5.67 1.91 -18.59
C GLY A 187 -7.14 1.68 -18.27
N LYS A 188 -7.45 0.89 -17.25
CA LYS A 188 -8.82 0.63 -16.81
C LYS A 188 -9.42 1.86 -16.12
N SER A 189 -10.75 1.93 -16.11
CA SER A 189 -11.47 2.95 -15.34
C SER A 189 -11.28 2.76 -13.82
N ILE A 190 -11.48 3.81 -13.02
CA ILE A 190 -11.38 3.71 -11.56
C ILE A 190 -12.32 2.64 -10.99
N PRO A 191 -13.61 2.54 -11.40
CA PRO A 191 -14.47 1.42 -10.97
C PRO A 191 -13.91 0.04 -11.30
N ASP A 192 -13.34 -0.15 -12.48
CA ASP A 192 -12.72 -1.43 -12.87
C ASP A 192 -11.47 -1.73 -12.03
N CYS A 193 -10.66 -0.71 -11.72
CA CYS A 193 -9.52 -0.86 -10.82
C CYS A 193 -9.98 -1.28 -9.41
N MET A 194 -11.04 -0.67 -8.88
CA MET A 194 -11.63 -1.03 -7.59
C MET A 194 -12.16 -2.47 -7.59
N ALA A 195 -12.81 -2.89 -8.69
CA ALA A 195 -13.28 -4.26 -8.85
C ALA A 195 -12.13 -5.27 -8.82
N LEU A 196 -11.04 -5.00 -9.55
CA LEU A 196 -9.83 -5.83 -9.53
C LEU A 196 -9.17 -5.85 -8.14
N GLY A 197 -9.13 -4.71 -7.44
CA GLY A 197 -8.67 -4.63 -6.06
C GLY A 197 -9.49 -5.53 -5.13
N ALA A 198 -10.82 -5.41 -5.17
CA ALA A 198 -11.72 -6.23 -4.36
C ALA A 198 -11.59 -7.73 -4.69
N GLN A 199 -11.45 -8.08 -5.96
CA GLN A 199 -11.22 -9.46 -6.39
C GLN A 199 -9.90 -10.01 -5.87
N SER A 200 -8.81 -9.26 -5.95
CA SER A 200 -7.49 -9.65 -5.43
C SER A 200 -7.53 -9.87 -3.91
N SER A 201 -8.14 -8.94 -3.17
CA SER A 201 -8.35 -9.10 -1.73
C SER A 201 -9.15 -10.36 -1.39
N SER A 202 -10.22 -10.65 -2.16
CA SER A 202 -11.06 -11.83 -1.88
C SER A 202 -10.29 -13.13 -2.01
N VAL A 203 -9.27 -13.20 -2.86
CA VAL A 203 -8.38 -14.37 -2.97
C VAL A 203 -7.50 -14.49 -1.73
N THR A 204 -6.84 -13.41 -1.32
CA THR A 204 -5.94 -13.38 -0.16
C THR A 204 -6.66 -13.72 1.15
N LEU A 205 -7.89 -13.25 1.32
CA LEU A 205 -8.69 -13.53 2.51
C LEU A 205 -8.99 -15.01 2.76
N GLN A 206 -8.82 -15.90 1.77
CA GLN A 206 -9.22 -17.31 1.86
C GLN A 206 -8.12 -18.26 2.36
N TYR A 207 -6.92 -17.76 2.63
CA TYR A 207 -5.82 -18.56 3.19
C TYR A 207 -5.14 -17.84 4.36
N SER A 208 -4.32 -18.55 5.11
CA SER A 208 -3.56 -17.98 6.23
C SER A 208 -2.26 -17.35 5.71
N GLY A 209 -1.96 -16.15 6.18
CA GLY A 209 -0.79 -15.38 5.79
C GLY A 209 -1.10 -14.37 4.67
N ALA A 210 -0.12 -13.53 4.36
CA ALA A 210 -0.28 -12.39 3.45
C ALA A 210 -0.02 -12.75 1.96
N TRP A 211 0.54 -13.96 1.67
CA TRP A 211 1.03 -14.32 0.33
C TRP A 211 1.41 -15.80 0.21
#